data_7f33bb5174f47fe90de98e42c8278c34
#
_entry.id   7f33bb5174f47fe90de98e42c8278c34
#
_cell.length_a   1.000
_cell.length_b   1.000
_cell.length_c   1.000
_cell.angle_alpha   90.00
_cell.angle_beta   90.00
_cell.angle_gamma   90.00
#
_symmetry.space_group_name_H-M   'P 1'
#
loop_
_entity.id
_entity.type
_entity.pdbx_description
1 polymer ?
#
loop_
_entity_poly.entity_id
_entity_poly.type
_entity_poly.pdbx_seq_one_letter_code
_entity_poly.pdbx_strand_id
1 'polypeptide(L)'
;MPANSMINSTFQKIGVFGRTQRGNRMLRILLADDDPVFLSRMEHLLMQYAAQRQLNIQIGSYTRDDISSFILQSYDLAFLDIDFGNRRGAGIDLARRIRQKRNDTIIIFVTSYVEYAPEGYELRAFRYLLKTDVDAKLEAYFSQAGEHFTTKREVVSIQNNGEIINLAVDDILYLESEKHTVHIHMLCGNFDQYSCYSSLQSFEEKLQPLGFLRIQKSYLVNMRHIKKLQCNEVVIENGLKLPVSEKNYREIKRAYLLWKGAQTWNT
;
A
#
# COMPACT_ATOMS: atom_id res chain seq x y z
N MET A 1 -17.12 33.43 14.64
CA MET A 1 -16.84 32.08 15.12
C MET A 1 -17.11 31.12 13.98
N PRO A 2 -16.12 30.48 13.36
CA PRO A 2 -16.36 29.50 12.33
C PRO A 2 -16.53 28.11 12.97
N ALA A 3 -17.63 27.45 12.56
CA ALA A 3 -17.96 26.09 12.96
C ALA A 3 -16.96 25.10 12.38
N ASN A 4 -16.33 24.33 13.25
CA ASN A 4 -15.54 23.15 12.93
C ASN A 4 -16.46 22.07 12.32
N SER A 5 -16.45 21.90 11.01
CA SER A 5 -17.06 20.74 10.37
C SER A 5 -16.14 19.55 10.57
N MET A 6 -16.51 18.66 11.50
CA MET A 6 -15.91 17.37 11.72
C MET A 6 -15.89 16.56 10.42
N ILE A 7 -14.69 16.21 10.00
CA ILE A 7 -14.45 15.27 8.91
C ILE A 7 -14.72 13.88 9.49
N ASN A 8 -15.91 13.35 9.26
CA ASN A 8 -16.22 11.96 9.57
C ASN A 8 -15.55 11.04 8.52
N SER A 9 -14.33 10.64 8.78
CA SER A 9 -13.77 9.44 8.16
C SER A 9 -14.25 8.25 8.98
N THR A 10 -15.31 7.60 8.52
CA THR A 10 -15.84 6.40 9.18
C THR A 10 -14.92 5.22 8.86
N PHE A 11 -13.92 5.00 9.71
CA PHE A 11 -13.19 3.73 9.71
C PHE A 11 -14.02 2.68 10.45
N GLN A 12 -14.78 1.88 9.71
CA GLN A 12 -15.41 0.72 10.30
C GLN A 12 -14.39 -0.41 10.49
N LYS A 13 -14.07 -0.69 11.76
CA LYS A 13 -13.35 -1.91 12.17
C LYS A 13 -14.30 -3.09 12.09
N ILE A 14 -14.03 -4.04 11.21
CA ILE A 14 -14.70 -5.35 11.28
C ILE A 14 -13.79 -6.31 12.03
N GLY A 15 -14.42 -6.96 13.02
CA GLY A 15 -13.79 -7.84 14.00
C GLY A 15 -13.11 -9.07 13.42
N VAL A 16 -12.11 -9.48 14.16
CA VAL A 16 -11.34 -10.70 13.95
C VAL A 16 -12.24 -11.92 14.14
N PHE A 17 -12.46 -12.73 13.11
CA PHE A 17 -12.95 -14.08 13.21
C PHE A 17 -11.83 -15.09 12.93
N GLY A 18 -11.65 -15.95 13.91
CA GLY A 18 -11.04 -17.26 14.01
C GLY A 18 -10.09 -17.78 12.93
N ARG A 19 -8.88 -18.11 13.38
CA ARG A 19 -7.88 -19.09 12.91
C ARG A 19 -8.15 -19.78 11.57
N THR A 20 -7.35 -19.48 10.56
CA THR A 20 -6.83 -20.49 9.63
C THR A 20 -5.48 -20.04 9.04
N GLN A 21 -4.57 -20.98 8.89
CA GLN A 21 -3.19 -20.88 8.45
C GLN A 21 -3.07 -20.52 6.96
N ARG A 22 -3.11 -19.25 6.63
CA ARG A 22 -2.51 -18.65 5.41
C ARG A 22 -2.33 -17.18 5.75
N GLY A 23 -1.16 -16.59 5.51
CA GLY A 23 -0.79 -15.25 5.89
C GLY A 23 -1.91 -14.25 5.57
N ASN A 24 -2.59 -13.75 6.60
CA ASN A 24 -3.85 -13.00 6.51
C ASN A 24 -3.51 -11.53 6.29
N ARG A 25 -3.12 -11.21 5.03
CA ARG A 25 -2.83 -9.83 4.62
C ARG A 25 -4.12 -9.02 4.60
N MET A 26 -4.07 -7.80 5.16
CA MET A 26 -5.11 -6.80 4.98
C MET A 26 -4.97 -6.15 3.60
N LEU A 27 -5.93 -6.37 2.72
CA LEU A 27 -6.01 -5.74 1.42
C LEU A 27 -6.61 -4.34 1.57
N ARG A 28 -5.88 -3.32 1.15
CA ARG A 28 -6.32 -1.93 1.25
C ARG A 28 -6.96 -1.50 -0.06
N ILE A 29 -8.21 -1.07 0.03
CA ILE A 29 -9.04 -0.70 -1.11
C ILE A 29 -9.39 0.77 -1.01
N LEU A 30 -9.14 1.51 -2.08
CA LEU A 30 -9.60 2.88 -2.26
C LEU A 30 -10.89 2.88 -3.08
N LEU A 31 -11.89 3.59 -2.61
CA LEU A 31 -13.09 3.94 -3.38
C LEU A 31 -13.15 5.47 -3.53
N ALA A 32 -13.29 5.97 -4.75
CA ALA A 32 -13.42 7.40 -5.02
C ALA A 32 -14.59 7.64 -5.97
N ASP A 33 -15.63 8.30 -5.49
CA ASP A 33 -16.86 8.62 -6.20
C ASP A 33 -17.59 9.72 -5.43
N ASP A 34 -18.28 10.63 -6.07
CA ASP A 34 -19.02 11.71 -5.42
C ASP A 34 -20.43 11.30 -4.98
N ASP A 35 -20.92 10.14 -5.40
CA ASP A 35 -22.17 9.56 -4.95
C ASP A 35 -21.98 8.71 -3.67
N PRO A 36 -22.38 9.20 -2.48
CA PRO A 36 -22.22 8.48 -1.24
C PRO A 36 -23.10 7.22 -1.17
N VAL A 37 -24.22 7.17 -1.91
CA VAL A 37 -25.09 6.00 -1.97
C VAL A 37 -24.41 4.90 -2.77
N PHE A 38 -23.79 5.26 -3.89
CA PHE A 38 -23.01 4.34 -4.70
C PHE A 38 -21.79 3.80 -3.94
N LEU A 39 -21.06 4.67 -3.21
CA LEU A 39 -19.94 4.24 -2.36
C LEU A 39 -20.39 3.23 -1.29
N SER A 40 -21.47 3.52 -0.58
CA SER A 40 -22.00 2.58 0.44
C SER A 40 -22.39 1.24 -0.16
N ARG A 41 -22.97 1.23 -1.37
CA ARG A 41 -23.27 0.00 -2.11
C ARG A 41 -22.01 -0.77 -2.46
N MET A 42 -20.98 -0.10 -3.01
CA MET A 42 -19.70 -0.71 -3.36
C MET A 42 -19.02 -1.31 -2.12
N GLU A 43 -18.98 -0.58 -1.01
CA GLU A 43 -18.44 -1.07 0.26
C GLU A 43 -19.12 -2.36 0.70
N HIS A 44 -20.46 -2.36 0.70
CA HIS A 44 -21.25 -3.53 1.10
C HIS A 44 -20.93 -4.76 0.22
N LEU A 45 -20.91 -4.60 -1.09
CA LEU A 45 -20.59 -5.68 -2.03
C LEU A 45 -19.17 -6.21 -1.83
N LEU A 46 -18.18 -5.32 -1.71
CA LEU A 46 -16.78 -5.71 -1.50
C LEU A 46 -16.58 -6.43 -0.17
N MET A 47 -17.24 -5.97 0.90
CA MET A 47 -17.22 -6.64 2.21
C MET A 47 -17.84 -8.04 2.12
N GLN A 48 -18.97 -8.17 1.43
CA GLN A 48 -19.63 -9.46 1.23
C GLN A 48 -18.73 -10.44 0.46
N TYR A 49 -18.12 -9.99 -0.65
CA TYR A 49 -17.20 -10.83 -1.43
C TYR A 49 -15.92 -11.18 -0.66
N ALA A 50 -15.40 -10.26 0.13
CA ALA A 50 -14.24 -10.52 0.98
C ALA A 50 -14.55 -11.56 2.07
N ALA A 51 -15.72 -11.46 2.71
CA ALA A 51 -16.17 -12.43 3.71
C ALA A 51 -16.31 -13.84 3.13
N GLN A 52 -16.92 -13.97 1.94
CA GLN A 52 -17.05 -15.26 1.24
C GLN A 52 -15.70 -15.92 0.94
N ARG A 53 -14.66 -15.11 0.72
CA ARG A 53 -13.30 -15.57 0.37
C ARG A 53 -12.34 -15.56 1.55
N GLN A 54 -12.81 -15.22 2.75
CA GLN A 54 -11.99 -15.11 3.97
C GLN A 54 -10.80 -14.13 3.79
N LEU A 55 -11.03 -13.02 3.06
CA LEU A 55 -10.07 -11.97 2.86
C LEU A 55 -10.25 -10.88 3.92
N ASN A 56 -9.15 -10.39 4.48
CA ASN A 56 -9.17 -9.19 5.30
C ASN A 56 -9.05 -7.98 4.39
N ILE A 57 -10.04 -7.09 4.41
CA ILE A 57 -10.02 -5.85 3.65
C ILE A 57 -10.17 -4.64 4.55
N GLN A 58 -9.56 -3.55 4.15
CA GLN A 58 -9.75 -2.21 4.69
C GLN A 58 -10.14 -1.29 3.54
N ILE A 59 -11.29 -0.64 3.65
CA ILE A 59 -11.79 0.26 2.61
C ILE A 59 -11.67 1.69 3.11
N GLY A 60 -11.12 2.58 2.25
CA GLY A 60 -11.17 4.02 2.41
C GLY A 60 -12.01 4.62 1.29
N SER A 61 -13.10 5.32 1.64
CA SER A 61 -14.05 5.89 0.70
C SER A 61 -13.99 7.41 0.72
N TYR A 62 -13.97 8.03 -0.46
CA TYR A 62 -13.79 9.47 -0.65
C TYR A 62 -14.77 10.01 -1.67
N THR A 63 -15.45 11.10 -1.30
CA THR A 63 -16.49 11.77 -2.12
C THR A 63 -16.00 13.06 -2.78
N ARG A 64 -14.76 13.49 -2.51
CA ARG A 64 -14.21 14.77 -3.01
C ARG A 64 -12.84 14.55 -3.64
N ASP A 65 -12.49 15.44 -4.56
CA ASP A 65 -11.19 15.42 -5.24
C ASP A 65 -10.00 15.88 -4.37
N ASP A 66 -10.24 16.39 -3.16
CA ASP A 66 -9.21 16.73 -2.18
C ASP A 66 -8.64 15.46 -1.50
N ILE A 67 -8.12 14.58 -2.32
CA ILE A 67 -7.50 13.32 -1.92
C ILE A 67 -6.00 13.54 -1.61
N SER A 68 -5.49 14.76 -1.68
CA SER A 68 -4.07 15.05 -1.51
C SER A 68 -3.47 14.56 -0.19
N SER A 69 -4.26 14.55 0.89
CA SER A 69 -3.86 14.02 2.20
C SER A 69 -3.88 12.49 2.28
N PHE A 70 -4.64 11.79 1.43
CA PHE A 70 -4.87 10.35 1.48
C PHE A 70 -4.00 9.54 0.52
N ILE A 71 -3.42 10.17 -0.51
CA ILE A 71 -2.44 9.54 -1.40
C ILE A 71 -1.17 9.10 -0.62
N LEU A 72 -1.01 9.52 0.64
CA LEU A 72 0.05 9.07 1.53
C LEU A 72 -0.15 7.62 1.99
N GLN A 73 -1.38 7.09 1.93
CA GLN A 73 -1.65 5.69 2.25
C GLN A 73 -1.43 4.81 1.00
N SER A 74 -0.84 3.66 1.22
CA SER A 74 -0.66 2.67 0.15
C SER A 74 -1.94 1.86 -0.01
N TYR A 75 -2.53 1.92 -1.19
CA TYR A 75 -3.66 1.07 -1.58
C TYR A 75 -3.19 -0.03 -2.52
N ASP A 76 -3.79 -1.21 -2.40
CA ASP A 76 -3.52 -2.36 -3.24
C ASP A 76 -4.43 -2.37 -4.45
N LEU A 77 -5.68 -1.93 -4.25
CA LEU A 77 -6.74 -1.86 -5.25
C LEU A 77 -7.43 -0.51 -5.13
N ALA A 78 -7.69 0.14 -6.25
CA ALA A 78 -8.42 1.39 -6.32
C ALA A 78 -9.57 1.28 -7.32
N PHE A 79 -10.78 1.56 -6.86
CA PHE A 79 -11.95 1.78 -7.69
C PHE A 79 -12.19 3.29 -7.78
N LEU A 80 -12.09 3.84 -8.97
CA LEU A 80 -12.11 5.28 -9.21
C LEU A 80 -13.22 5.64 -10.19
N ASP A 81 -14.14 6.51 -9.79
CA ASP A 81 -14.95 7.18 -10.79
C ASP A 81 -14.07 8.17 -11.57
N ILE A 82 -14.33 8.30 -12.85
CA ILE A 82 -13.57 9.19 -13.73
C ILE A 82 -13.94 10.65 -13.44
N ASP A 83 -15.23 10.92 -13.35
CA ASP A 83 -15.77 12.26 -13.12
C ASP A 83 -16.35 12.33 -11.72
N PHE A 84 -15.59 12.78 -10.72
CA PHE A 84 -16.09 12.98 -9.37
C PHE A 84 -15.65 14.33 -8.80
N GLY A 85 -16.36 14.80 -7.76
CA GLY A 85 -16.04 16.07 -7.12
C GLY A 85 -16.31 17.28 -8.01
N ASN A 86 -17.29 17.23 -8.90
CA ASN A 86 -17.65 18.28 -9.89
C ASN A 86 -16.52 18.60 -10.90
N ARG A 87 -15.57 17.69 -11.12
CA ARG A 87 -14.46 17.87 -12.05
C ARG A 87 -14.34 16.70 -13.01
N ARG A 88 -14.41 17.01 -14.31
CA ARG A 88 -14.17 16.02 -15.38
C ARG A 88 -12.74 15.49 -15.30
N GLY A 89 -12.59 14.19 -15.41
CA GLY A 89 -11.30 13.51 -15.41
C GLY A 89 -10.57 13.51 -14.06
N ALA A 90 -11.23 13.88 -12.96
CA ALA A 90 -10.60 13.87 -11.62
C ALA A 90 -10.04 12.49 -11.25
N GLY A 91 -10.75 11.41 -11.58
CA GLY A 91 -10.28 10.05 -11.37
C GLY A 91 -9.07 9.67 -12.19
N ILE A 92 -8.97 10.18 -13.42
CA ILE A 92 -7.79 9.99 -14.28
C ILE A 92 -6.58 10.67 -13.66
N ASP A 93 -6.72 11.90 -13.17
CA ASP A 93 -5.65 12.61 -12.50
C ASP A 93 -5.24 11.92 -11.20
N LEU A 94 -6.20 11.39 -10.45
CA LEU A 94 -5.94 10.60 -9.26
C LEU A 94 -5.16 9.33 -9.61
N ALA A 95 -5.56 8.60 -10.66
CA ALA A 95 -4.87 7.43 -11.14
C ALA A 95 -3.41 7.74 -11.54
N ARG A 96 -3.16 8.88 -12.23
CA ARG A 96 -1.80 9.34 -12.55
C ARG A 96 -0.96 9.55 -11.29
N ARG A 97 -1.51 10.20 -10.27
CA ARG A 97 -0.83 10.42 -8.98
C ARG A 97 -0.54 9.10 -8.26
N ILE A 98 -1.48 8.16 -8.27
CA ILE A 98 -1.27 6.82 -7.72
C ILE A 98 -0.11 6.14 -8.45
N ARG A 99 -0.09 6.16 -9.79
CA ARG A 99 0.99 5.56 -10.60
C ARG A 99 2.36 6.17 -10.35
N GLN A 100 2.43 7.49 -10.16
CA GLN A 100 3.69 8.17 -9.82
C GLN A 100 4.28 7.74 -8.48
N LYS A 101 3.43 7.36 -7.52
CA LYS A 101 3.85 6.90 -6.19
C LYS A 101 4.01 5.39 -6.10
N ARG A 102 3.09 4.64 -6.71
CA ARG A 102 3.07 3.18 -6.72
C ARG A 102 2.59 2.66 -8.07
N ASN A 103 3.49 1.99 -8.76
CA ASN A 103 3.16 1.42 -10.07
C ASN A 103 2.35 0.10 -9.96
N ASP A 104 2.36 -0.54 -8.78
CA ASP A 104 1.75 -1.85 -8.51
C ASP A 104 0.30 -1.81 -8.01
N THR A 105 -0.25 -0.64 -7.67
CA THR A 105 -1.67 -0.52 -7.31
C THR A 105 -2.54 -0.96 -8.49
N ILE A 106 -3.45 -1.90 -8.27
CA ILE A 106 -4.45 -2.27 -9.28
C ILE A 106 -5.51 -1.18 -9.35
N ILE A 107 -5.72 -0.61 -10.53
CA ILE A 107 -6.72 0.43 -10.76
C ILE A 107 -7.86 -0.12 -11.61
N ILE A 108 -9.10 0.03 -11.12
CA ILE A 108 -10.33 -0.25 -11.84
C ILE A 108 -11.12 1.06 -11.91
N PHE A 109 -11.35 1.55 -13.11
CA PHE A 109 -12.27 2.67 -13.27
C PHE A 109 -13.72 2.17 -13.20
N VAL A 110 -14.55 2.89 -12.41
CA VAL A 110 -15.98 2.60 -12.25
C VAL A 110 -16.76 3.85 -12.58
N THR A 111 -17.36 3.91 -13.76
CA THR A 111 -17.94 5.15 -14.26
C THR A 111 -19.18 4.92 -15.10
N SER A 112 -19.95 5.96 -15.32
CA SER A 112 -21.08 5.97 -16.26
C SER A 112 -20.67 6.29 -17.70
N TYR A 113 -19.41 6.69 -17.93
CA TYR A 113 -18.94 7.21 -19.22
C TYR A 113 -18.02 6.22 -19.92
N VAL A 114 -18.31 5.89 -21.17
CA VAL A 114 -17.54 4.92 -21.99
C VAL A 114 -16.39 5.60 -22.72
N GLU A 115 -16.50 6.89 -23.01
CA GLU A 115 -15.59 7.66 -23.83
C GLU A 115 -14.16 7.80 -23.28
N TYR A 116 -13.96 7.59 -21.98
CA TYR A 116 -12.65 7.67 -21.32
C TYR A 116 -11.87 6.35 -21.28
N ALA A 117 -12.36 5.32 -21.96
CA ALA A 117 -11.67 4.03 -21.97
C ALA A 117 -10.23 4.11 -22.55
N PRO A 118 -9.92 4.96 -23.58
CA PRO A 118 -8.57 5.11 -24.08
C PRO A 118 -7.58 5.62 -23.03
N GLU A 119 -7.95 6.64 -22.23
CA GLU A 119 -7.11 7.19 -21.16
C GLU A 119 -6.86 6.17 -20.04
N GLY A 120 -7.86 5.34 -19.75
CA GLY A 120 -7.71 4.23 -18.81
C GLY A 120 -6.64 3.23 -19.26
N TYR A 121 -6.55 2.99 -20.57
CA TYR A 121 -5.52 2.10 -21.14
C TYR A 121 -4.11 2.67 -20.98
N GLU A 122 -3.91 3.98 -21.21
CA GLU A 122 -2.62 4.65 -21.03
C GLU A 122 -2.12 4.56 -19.59
N LEU A 123 -3.04 4.56 -18.62
CA LEU A 123 -2.74 4.44 -17.19
C LEU A 123 -2.57 2.99 -16.72
N ARG A 124 -2.57 2.03 -17.65
CA ARG A 124 -2.52 0.61 -17.34
C ARG A 124 -3.61 0.22 -16.32
N ALA A 125 -4.83 0.73 -16.52
CA ALA A 125 -5.97 0.30 -15.71
C ALA A 125 -6.19 -1.20 -15.91
N PHE A 126 -6.43 -1.90 -14.80
CA PHE A 126 -6.67 -3.34 -14.83
C PHE A 126 -7.99 -3.67 -15.51
N ARG A 127 -9.02 -2.89 -15.22
CA ARG A 127 -10.36 -3.02 -15.81
C ARG A 127 -11.06 -1.67 -15.88
N TYR A 128 -12.05 -1.64 -16.74
CA TYR A 128 -13.02 -0.56 -16.88
C TYR A 128 -14.40 -1.15 -16.60
N LEU A 129 -15.12 -0.64 -15.63
CA LEU A 129 -16.40 -1.14 -15.14
C LEU A 129 -17.45 -0.03 -15.27
N LEU A 130 -18.52 -0.29 -16.00
CA LEU A 130 -19.65 0.64 -16.01
C LEU A 130 -20.44 0.52 -14.71
N LYS A 131 -20.92 1.64 -14.17
CA LYS A 131 -21.76 1.66 -12.96
C LYS A 131 -23.01 0.78 -13.10
N THR A 132 -23.53 0.64 -14.32
CA THR A 132 -24.66 -0.26 -14.65
C THR A 132 -24.30 -1.74 -14.58
N ASP A 133 -23.03 -2.09 -14.71
CA ASP A 133 -22.55 -3.47 -14.79
C ASP A 133 -21.97 -3.96 -13.43
N VAL A 134 -22.01 -3.13 -12.40
CA VAL A 134 -21.38 -3.44 -11.11
C VAL A 134 -21.87 -4.77 -10.55
N ASP A 135 -23.18 -5.02 -10.50
CA ASP A 135 -23.73 -6.25 -9.94
C ASP A 135 -23.30 -7.51 -10.71
N ALA A 136 -23.10 -7.38 -12.02
CA ALA A 136 -22.75 -8.50 -12.87
C ALA A 136 -21.25 -8.81 -12.91
N LYS A 137 -20.39 -7.78 -12.75
CA LYS A 137 -18.97 -7.90 -13.07
C LYS A 137 -18.03 -7.60 -11.88
N LEU A 138 -18.48 -6.88 -10.84
CA LEU A 138 -17.62 -6.47 -9.73
C LEU A 138 -16.97 -7.66 -9.04
N GLU A 139 -17.76 -8.71 -8.75
CA GLU A 139 -17.24 -9.91 -8.08
C GLU A 139 -16.11 -10.57 -8.88
N ALA A 140 -16.30 -10.74 -10.19
CA ALA A 140 -15.31 -11.33 -11.07
C ALA A 140 -14.03 -10.47 -11.12
N TYR A 141 -14.16 -9.15 -11.22
CA TYR A 141 -13.02 -8.24 -11.27
C TYR A 141 -12.28 -8.15 -9.94
N PHE A 142 -13.00 -8.17 -8.82
CA PHE A 142 -12.42 -8.23 -7.48
C PHE A 142 -11.65 -9.55 -7.27
N SER A 143 -12.21 -10.68 -7.73
CA SER A 143 -11.54 -11.97 -7.65
C SER A 143 -10.26 -12.01 -8.50
N GLN A 144 -10.31 -11.55 -9.75
CA GLN A 144 -9.15 -11.46 -10.63
C GLN A 144 -8.06 -10.54 -10.04
N ALA A 145 -8.45 -9.37 -9.49
CA ALA A 145 -7.52 -8.51 -8.77
C ALA A 145 -6.90 -9.24 -7.56
N GLY A 146 -7.70 -10.02 -6.82
CA GLY A 146 -7.24 -10.84 -5.69
C GLY A 146 -6.15 -11.84 -6.06
N GLU A 147 -6.22 -12.43 -7.25
CA GLU A 147 -5.19 -13.36 -7.76
C GLU A 147 -3.83 -12.65 -7.94
N HIS A 148 -3.82 -11.40 -8.39
CA HIS A 148 -2.60 -10.60 -8.48
C HIS A 148 -1.97 -10.31 -7.11
N PHE A 149 -2.75 -10.30 -6.04
CA PHE A 149 -2.25 -10.09 -4.67
C PHE A 149 -1.78 -11.38 -4.01
N THR A 150 -2.31 -12.52 -4.42
CA THR A 150 -1.92 -13.84 -3.89
C THR A 150 -0.65 -14.38 -4.53
N THR A 151 -0.34 -13.96 -5.74
CA THR A 151 0.84 -14.41 -6.50
C THR A 151 2.05 -13.50 -6.29
N LYS A 152 2.75 -13.56 -5.16
CA LYS A 152 4.10 -12.99 -4.98
C LYS A 152 4.23 -11.69 -4.17
N ARG A 153 3.61 -11.58 -3.01
CA ARG A 153 4.28 -10.71 -2.03
C ARG A 153 5.06 -11.57 -1.05
N GLU A 154 6.35 -11.30 -0.99
CA GLU A 154 7.23 -11.85 0.03
C GLU A 154 6.73 -11.40 1.40
N VAL A 155 6.65 -12.35 2.33
CA VAL A 155 6.29 -12.06 3.72
C VAL A 155 7.44 -12.47 4.63
N VAL A 156 7.67 -11.70 5.67
CA VAL A 156 8.56 -12.07 6.77
C VAL A 156 7.71 -12.39 8.00
N SER A 157 7.91 -13.58 8.55
CA SER A 157 7.26 -14.01 9.80
C SER A 157 8.11 -13.59 10.99
N ILE A 158 7.48 -12.96 11.96
CA ILE A 158 8.08 -12.60 13.25
C ILE A 158 7.30 -13.23 14.39
N GLN A 159 7.96 -13.46 15.51
CA GLN A 159 7.32 -13.87 16.75
C GLN A 159 7.20 -12.64 17.66
N ASN A 160 5.98 -12.24 17.98
CA ASN A 160 5.67 -11.14 18.87
C ASN A 160 4.72 -11.63 19.96
N ASN A 161 5.13 -11.53 21.22
CA ASN A 161 4.33 -11.96 22.38
C ASN A 161 3.79 -13.39 22.29
N GLY A 162 4.55 -14.32 21.67
CA GLY A 162 4.13 -15.71 21.50
C GLY A 162 3.28 -16.00 20.26
N GLU A 163 2.87 -14.97 19.53
CA GLU A 163 2.12 -15.09 18.28
C GLU A 163 3.04 -14.94 17.06
N ILE A 164 2.75 -15.68 15.99
CA ILE A 164 3.42 -15.50 14.69
C ILE A 164 2.64 -14.49 13.89
N ILE A 165 3.32 -13.40 13.54
CA ILE A 165 2.79 -12.32 12.71
C ILE A 165 3.51 -12.35 11.36
N ASN A 166 2.74 -12.37 10.26
CA ASN A 166 3.27 -12.29 8.90
C ASN A 166 3.17 -10.84 8.41
N LEU A 167 4.32 -10.24 8.16
CA LEU A 167 4.43 -8.86 7.67
C LEU A 167 4.76 -8.88 6.18
N ALA A 168 4.02 -8.13 5.37
CA ALA A 168 4.35 -7.95 3.97
C ALA A 168 5.65 -7.13 3.85
N VAL A 169 6.63 -7.68 3.15
CA VAL A 169 7.96 -7.08 2.99
C VAL A 169 7.88 -5.69 2.35
N ASP A 170 6.96 -5.51 1.41
CA ASP A 170 6.75 -4.22 0.74
C ASP A 170 6.20 -3.11 1.66
N ASP A 171 5.55 -3.48 2.76
CA ASP A 171 4.99 -2.53 3.72
C ASP A 171 5.96 -2.18 4.85
N ILE A 172 7.13 -2.84 4.90
CA ILE A 172 8.18 -2.54 5.87
C ILE A 172 9.00 -1.35 5.36
N LEU A 173 9.05 -0.26 6.12
CA LEU A 173 9.89 0.90 5.83
C LEU A 173 11.35 0.65 6.20
N TYR A 174 11.57 0.26 7.44
CA TYR A 174 12.89 -0.04 7.97
C TYR A 174 12.81 -0.88 9.25
N LEU A 175 13.92 -1.46 9.63
CA LEU A 175 14.12 -2.13 10.90
C LEU A 175 15.20 -1.40 11.68
N GLU A 176 14.98 -1.26 13.00
CA GLU A 176 15.90 -0.66 13.95
C GLU A 176 16.21 -1.66 15.05
N SER A 177 17.50 -1.82 15.39
CA SER A 177 17.88 -2.64 16.55
C SER A 177 18.21 -1.80 17.76
N GLU A 178 17.56 -2.13 18.85
CA GLU A 178 17.88 -1.61 20.18
C GLU A 178 18.19 -2.79 21.12
N LYS A 179 19.45 -2.90 21.55
CA LYS A 179 19.94 -4.04 22.39
C LYS A 179 19.69 -5.38 21.69
N HIS A 180 18.74 -6.18 22.20
CA HIS A 180 18.35 -7.50 21.67
C HIS A 180 16.98 -7.51 21.00
N THR A 181 16.38 -6.34 20.84
CA THR A 181 15.07 -6.18 20.22
C THR A 181 15.23 -5.54 18.84
N VAL A 182 14.52 -6.06 17.88
CA VAL A 182 14.37 -5.45 16.56
C VAL A 182 12.97 -4.86 16.47
N HIS A 183 12.92 -3.58 16.18
CA HIS A 183 11.71 -2.82 15.91
C HIS A 183 11.50 -2.73 14.41
N ILE A 184 10.32 -3.12 13.93
CA ILE A 184 9.95 -3.15 12.52
C ILE A 184 8.93 -2.05 12.28
N HIS A 185 9.32 -1.04 11.51
CA HIS A 185 8.50 0.12 11.22
C HIS A 185 7.79 -0.06 9.88
N MET A 186 6.46 0.11 9.91
CA MET A 186 5.58 -0.15 8.77
C MET A 186 5.17 1.15 8.07
N LEU A 187 4.89 1.04 6.78
CA LEU A 187 4.40 2.16 5.98
C LEU A 187 3.02 2.63 6.42
N CYS A 188 2.17 1.70 6.83
CA CYS A 188 0.81 1.95 7.32
C CYS A 188 0.36 0.78 8.21
N GLY A 189 -0.58 1.04 9.14
CA GLY A 189 -1.21 0.01 9.97
C GLY A 189 -1.84 0.60 11.23
N ASN A 190 -2.64 -0.20 11.95
CA ASN A 190 -3.12 0.16 13.29
C ASN A 190 -1.99 0.20 14.32
N PHE A 191 -0.84 -0.38 13.98
CA PHE A 191 0.41 -0.34 14.71
C PHE A 191 1.50 0.05 13.72
N ASP A 192 2.07 1.23 13.89
CA ASP A 192 3.16 1.72 13.04
C ASP A 192 4.48 0.95 13.29
N GLN A 193 4.49 0.07 14.31
CA GLN A 193 5.69 -0.64 14.76
C GLN A 193 5.36 -2.00 15.37
N TYR A 194 6.15 -3.01 14.98
CA TYR A 194 6.21 -4.32 15.62
C TYR A 194 7.58 -4.51 16.27
N SER A 195 7.65 -5.38 17.27
CA SER A 195 8.92 -5.68 17.96
C SER A 195 9.08 -7.17 18.15
N CYS A 196 10.30 -7.67 17.99
CA CYS A 196 10.63 -9.06 18.29
C CYS A 196 12.04 -9.20 18.87
N TYR A 197 12.24 -10.24 19.66
CA TYR A 197 13.56 -10.57 20.18
C TYR A 197 14.36 -11.30 19.09
N SER A 198 15.29 -10.58 18.48
CA SER A 198 16.09 -11.07 17.36
C SER A 198 17.31 -10.18 17.11
N SER A 199 18.18 -10.57 16.20
CA SER A 199 19.28 -9.73 15.72
C SER A 199 18.95 -9.09 14.37
N LEU A 200 19.44 -7.88 14.15
CA LEU A 200 19.28 -7.21 12.86
C LEU A 200 20.01 -7.96 11.72
N GLN A 201 21.09 -8.70 12.06
CA GLN A 201 21.81 -9.53 11.11
C GLN A 201 20.95 -10.68 10.56
N SER A 202 20.18 -11.35 11.43
CA SER A 202 19.25 -12.41 11.00
C SER A 202 18.17 -11.89 10.04
N PHE A 203 17.73 -10.64 10.22
CA PHE A 203 16.82 -9.99 9.29
C PHE A 203 17.52 -9.56 7.99
N GLU A 204 18.75 -9.06 8.08
CA GLU A 204 19.54 -8.67 6.92
C GLU A 204 19.72 -9.84 5.95
N GLU A 205 20.11 -11.03 6.45
CA GLU A 205 20.28 -12.24 5.63
C GLU A 205 18.99 -12.64 4.88
N LYS A 206 17.83 -12.46 5.50
CA LYS A 206 16.52 -12.76 4.90
C LYS A 206 16.01 -11.68 3.96
N LEU A 207 16.22 -10.42 4.31
CA LEU A 207 15.58 -9.28 3.63
C LEU A 207 16.49 -8.62 2.59
N GLN A 208 17.81 -8.80 2.63
CA GLN A 208 18.74 -8.28 1.62
C GLN A 208 18.35 -8.72 0.20
N PRO A 209 18.04 -10.00 -0.08
CA PRO A 209 17.59 -10.42 -1.41
C PRO A 209 16.27 -9.76 -1.84
N LEU A 210 15.49 -9.28 -0.88
CA LEU A 210 14.16 -8.66 -1.08
C LEU A 210 14.23 -7.14 -1.19
N GLY A 211 15.44 -6.57 -1.27
CA GLY A 211 15.63 -5.14 -1.50
C GLY A 211 15.89 -4.32 -0.24
N PHE A 212 16.37 -4.92 0.84
CA PHE A 212 16.79 -4.18 2.03
C PHE A 212 18.29 -3.93 2.03
N LEU A 213 18.68 -2.82 2.62
CA LEU A 213 20.06 -2.35 2.70
C LEU A 213 20.41 -1.93 4.12
N ARG A 214 21.51 -2.49 4.65
CA ARG A 214 22.08 -2.06 5.93
C ARG A 214 22.76 -0.72 5.77
N ILE A 215 22.17 0.35 6.30
CA ILE A 215 22.72 1.71 6.17
C ILE A 215 23.58 2.11 7.38
N GLN A 216 23.36 1.44 8.51
CA GLN A 216 24.14 1.64 9.73
C GLN A 216 24.07 0.39 10.61
N LYS A 217 24.92 0.31 11.61
CA LYS A 217 24.97 -0.76 12.62
C LYS A 217 23.59 -1.16 13.16
N SER A 218 22.69 -0.17 13.36
CA SER A 218 21.36 -0.37 13.95
C SER A 218 20.19 -0.22 12.95
N TYR A 219 20.45 0.08 11.68
CA TYR A 219 19.39 0.36 10.70
C TYR A 219 19.50 -0.48 9.43
N LEU A 220 18.41 -1.18 9.10
CA LEU A 220 18.19 -1.92 7.86
C LEU A 220 16.98 -1.33 7.16
N VAL A 221 17.14 -0.73 5.97
CA VAL A 221 16.12 0.06 5.28
C VAL A 221 15.66 -0.63 4.02
N ASN A 222 14.36 -0.61 3.76
CA ASN A 222 13.81 -1.04 2.47
C ASN A 222 14.12 0.01 1.40
N MET A 223 14.91 -0.38 0.40
CA MET A 223 15.36 0.52 -0.67
C MET A 223 14.22 1.09 -1.51
N ARG A 224 13.06 0.42 -1.56
CA ARG A 224 11.86 0.90 -2.27
C ARG A 224 11.32 2.20 -1.69
N HIS A 225 11.48 2.39 -0.37
CA HIS A 225 10.98 3.54 0.37
C HIS A 225 12.01 4.65 0.56
N ILE A 226 13.20 4.53 -0.05
CA ILE A 226 14.22 5.58 -0.01
C ILE A 226 13.83 6.69 -0.98
N LYS A 227 13.49 7.86 -0.43
CA LYS A 227 13.25 9.08 -1.18
C LYS A 227 14.53 9.80 -1.56
N LYS A 228 15.51 9.83 -0.65
CA LYS A 228 16.80 10.49 -0.86
C LYS A 228 17.90 9.81 -0.05
N LEU A 229 19.04 9.54 -0.68
CA LEU A 229 20.24 9.01 -0.03
C LEU A 229 21.35 10.07 -0.05
N GLN A 230 21.86 10.43 1.13
CA GLN A 230 22.95 11.39 1.34
C GLN A 230 24.09 10.74 2.16
N CYS A 231 25.22 11.40 2.28
CA CYS A 231 26.41 10.84 2.94
C CYS A 231 26.17 10.46 4.41
N ASN A 232 25.37 11.26 5.11
CA ASN A 232 25.13 11.14 6.56
C ASN A 232 23.70 10.75 6.90
N GLU A 233 22.76 10.79 5.93
CA GLU A 233 21.36 10.48 6.18
C GLU A 233 20.66 9.86 4.95
N VAL A 234 19.66 9.03 5.25
CA VAL A 234 18.64 8.58 4.31
C VAL A 234 17.31 9.22 4.70
N VAL A 235 16.61 9.79 3.73
CA VAL A 235 15.23 10.25 3.88
C VAL A 235 14.30 9.21 3.28
N ILE A 236 13.37 8.69 4.08
CA ILE A 236 12.36 7.72 3.63
C ILE A 236 11.02 8.40 3.30
N GLU A 237 10.07 7.67 2.74
CA GLU A 237 8.82 8.22 2.17
C GLU A 237 7.99 9.05 3.16
N ASN A 238 7.92 8.67 4.43
CA ASN A 238 7.24 9.42 5.49
C ASN A 238 7.98 10.69 5.94
N GLY A 239 9.13 11.01 5.31
CA GLY A 239 9.95 12.17 5.65
C GLY A 239 10.93 11.97 6.80
N LEU A 240 10.92 10.80 7.44
CA LEU A 240 11.88 10.48 8.50
C LEU A 240 13.29 10.38 7.95
N LYS A 241 14.24 10.89 8.72
CA LYS A 241 15.67 10.86 8.43
C LYS A 241 16.34 9.80 9.29
N LEU A 242 17.04 8.86 8.67
CA LEU A 242 17.80 7.82 9.33
C LEU A 242 19.29 8.04 9.09
N PRO A 243 20.13 7.82 10.11
CA PRO A 243 21.58 8.05 9.99
C PRO A 243 22.24 6.98 9.10
N VAL A 244 23.20 7.40 8.28
CA VAL A 244 24.00 6.53 7.42
C VAL A 244 25.43 6.45 7.95
N SER A 245 26.04 5.28 7.84
CA SER A 245 27.46 5.07 8.17
C SER A 245 28.35 5.81 7.15
N GLU A 246 28.99 6.88 7.56
CA GLU A 246 29.94 7.64 6.71
C GLU A 246 31.07 6.77 6.19
N LYS A 247 31.59 5.88 7.05
CA LYS A 247 32.67 4.95 6.71
C LYS A 247 32.29 4.04 5.54
N ASN A 248 31.04 3.58 5.50
CA ASN A 248 30.55 2.61 4.52
C ASN A 248 29.70 3.27 3.42
N TYR A 249 29.61 4.60 3.39
CA TYR A 249 28.71 5.31 2.46
C TYR A 249 28.92 4.95 0.99
N ARG A 250 30.17 4.76 0.56
CA ARG A 250 30.46 4.39 -0.83
C ARG A 250 29.84 3.05 -1.22
N GLU A 251 29.92 2.06 -0.35
CA GLU A 251 29.34 0.72 -0.55
C GLU A 251 27.81 0.77 -0.52
N ILE A 252 27.24 1.49 0.45
CA ILE A 252 25.80 1.73 0.59
C ILE A 252 25.23 2.39 -0.66
N LYS A 253 25.89 3.47 -1.15
CA LYS A 253 25.49 4.17 -2.36
C LYS A 253 25.57 3.27 -3.60
N ARG A 254 26.64 2.48 -3.72
CA ARG A 254 26.82 1.55 -4.84
C ARG A 254 25.71 0.49 -4.84
N ALA A 255 25.42 -0.14 -3.69
CA ALA A 255 24.36 -1.14 -3.55
C ALA A 255 22.99 -0.57 -3.92
N TYR A 256 22.68 0.63 -3.42
CA TYR A 256 21.42 1.31 -3.76
C TYR A 256 21.27 1.63 -5.24
N LEU A 257 22.35 2.14 -5.89
CA LEU A 257 22.30 2.47 -7.31
C LEU A 257 22.18 1.23 -8.20
N LEU A 258 22.86 0.13 -7.86
CA LEU A 258 22.73 -1.15 -8.57
C LEU A 258 21.30 -1.70 -8.45
N TRP A 259 20.74 -1.68 -7.25
CA TRP A 259 19.36 -2.11 -7.04
C TRP A 259 18.38 -1.25 -7.82
N LYS A 260 18.52 0.08 -7.78
CA LYS A 260 17.66 1.02 -8.51
C LYS A 260 17.75 0.83 -10.03
N GLY A 261 18.94 0.60 -10.56
CA GLY A 261 19.16 0.30 -11.97
C GLY A 261 18.48 -1.01 -12.40
N ALA A 262 18.53 -2.06 -11.58
CA ALA A 262 17.88 -3.33 -11.87
C ALA A 262 16.34 -3.22 -11.92
N GLN A 263 15.73 -2.29 -11.17
CA GLN A 263 14.28 -2.05 -11.19
C GLN A 263 13.80 -1.37 -12.48
N THR A 264 14.67 -0.54 -13.12
CA THR A 264 14.29 0.17 -14.35
C THR A 264 14.30 -0.73 -15.61
N TRP A 265 14.91 -1.92 -15.55
CA TRP A 265 14.95 -2.89 -16.67
C TRP A 265 13.84 -3.93 -16.62
N ASN A 266 13.08 -4.01 -15.52
CA ASN A 266 11.97 -4.98 -15.33
C ASN A 266 10.58 -4.34 -15.52
N THR A 267 10.49 -3.12 -16.03
CA THR A 267 9.29 -2.40 -16.43
C THR A 267 9.24 -2.24 -17.93
#